data_24b4781eb61533648786cb7ffeac380b
#
_entry.id   24b4781eb61533648786cb7ffeac380b
#
_cell.length_a   1.000
_cell.length_b   1.000
_cell.length_c   1.000
_cell.angle_alpha   90.00
_cell.angle_beta   90.00
_cell.angle_gamma   90.00
#
_symmetry.space_group_name_H-M   'P 1'
#
loop_
_entity.id
_entity.type
_entity.pdbx_description
1 polymer ?
#
loop_
_entity_poly.entity_id
_entity_poly.type
_entity_poly.pdbx_seq_one_letter_code
_entity_poly.pdbx_strand_id
1 'polypeptide(L)'
;MRLACMVGAALLVCNATNAIASDVVVVGTGDGMEVLRAVGAAYTADHPQTGVLVPPSVHSSGGVAAVRSGAAVLGRIARPLTLEERADGIVEVPVFRLPSVVIINPAANVRNLTAAQAARIFRGEVTNWRELGGTDLRIKVVGRDVNDSTLNVLRATMPGWRNLEVTEKSKPAATTQEAIDLVTAQPGAVSFAPYNRSLDASLIIPEIDGRHVTDPEYPSAVTLSLIYRDEMVTAPAVDFVRFLFSPKARILIRNFGGIPVRLQSWR
;
A
#
# COMPACT_ATOMS: atom_id res chain seq x y z
N MET A 1 -6.62 80.67 24.86
CA MET A 1 -5.56 79.73 25.07
C MET A 1 -6.23 78.34 25.19
N ARG A 2 -6.31 77.55 24.10
CA ARG A 2 -6.95 76.24 24.07
C ARG A 2 -5.85 75.16 23.89
N LEU A 3 -5.67 74.31 24.89
CA LEU A 3 -4.75 73.17 24.88
C LEU A 3 -5.42 72.01 24.11
N ALA A 4 -4.79 71.56 23.06
CA ALA A 4 -5.22 70.32 22.34
C ALA A 4 -4.44 69.14 22.89
N CYS A 5 -5.14 68.15 23.49
CA CYS A 5 -4.60 66.88 23.85
C CYS A 5 -4.53 65.93 22.60
N MET A 6 -3.34 65.61 22.16
CA MET A 6 -3.13 64.54 21.18
C MET A 6 -3.10 63.17 21.91
N VAL A 7 -4.06 62.35 21.62
CA VAL A 7 -4.07 60.91 22.03
C VAL A 7 -3.38 60.10 20.92
N GLY A 8 -2.17 59.62 21.20
CA GLY A 8 -1.44 58.74 20.31
C GLY A 8 -1.98 57.31 20.43
N ALA A 9 -2.59 56.81 19.37
CA ALA A 9 -2.94 55.39 19.27
C ALA A 9 -1.70 54.58 18.88
N ALA A 10 -1.19 53.76 19.78
CA ALA A 10 -0.15 52.77 19.48
C ALA A 10 -0.77 51.58 18.76
N LEU A 11 -0.50 51.47 17.47
CA LEU A 11 -0.80 50.23 16.71
C LEU A 11 0.17 49.11 17.14
N LEU A 12 -0.35 48.14 17.90
CA LEU A 12 0.36 46.85 18.07
C LEU A 12 0.34 46.10 16.73
N VAL A 13 1.45 46.14 16.01
CA VAL A 13 1.68 45.22 14.87
C VAL A 13 1.99 43.84 15.44
N CYS A 14 0.98 42.98 15.43
CA CYS A 14 1.16 41.56 15.74
C CYS A 14 1.92 40.92 14.57
N ASN A 15 3.25 40.83 14.67
CA ASN A 15 4.04 40.05 13.77
C ASN A 15 3.67 38.59 13.98
N ALA A 16 2.75 38.05 13.16
CA ALA A 16 2.60 36.61 13.01
C ALA A 16 3.90 36.08 12.38
N THR A 17 4.81 35.57 13.21
CA THR A 17 5.91 34.75 12.74
C THR A 17 5.28 33.56 12.04
N ASN A 18 5.34 33.56 10.70
CA ASN A 18 5.08 32.33 9.93
C ASN A 18 6.12 31.33 10.39
N ALA A 19 5.73 30.43 11.30
CA ALA A 19 6.53 29.26 11.62
C ALA A 19 6.70 28.50 10.31
N ILE A 20 7.95 28.33 9.86
CA ILE A 20 8.29 27.55 8.67
C ILE A 20 7.75 26.16 8.93
N ALA A 21 6.78 25.73 8.11
CA ALA A 21 6.26 24.37 8.17
C ALA A 21 7.42 23.40 7.95
N SER A 22 7.66 22.53 8.91
CA SER A 22 8.66 21.46 8.73
C SER A 22 8.02 20.31 7.99
N ASP A 23 8.39 20.13 6.73
CA ASP A 23 7.87 19.05 5.92
C ASP A 23 8.54 17.71 6.25
N VAL A 24 7.71 16.70 6.49
CA VAL A 24 8.15 15.31 6.58
C VAL A 24 8.05 14.69 5.19
N VAL A 25 9.19 14.53 4.53
CA VAL A 25 9.26 13.94 3.18
C VAL A 25 9.50 12.44 3.29
N VAL A 26 8.62 11.61 2.67
CA VAL A 26 8.69 10.14 2.68
C VAL A 26 8.99 9.64 1.28
N VAL A 27 10.25 9.34 0.98
CA VAL A 27 10.77 8.96 -0.35
C VAL A 27 10.82 7.43 -0.50
N GLY A 28 10.56 6.87 -1.69
CA GLY A 28 10.79 5.42 -1.92
C GLY A 28 9.82 4.75 -2.88
N THR A 29 9.38 3.53 -2.55
CA THR A 29 8.54 2.69 -3.40
C THR A 29 7.21 3.33 -3.80
N GLY A 30 6.64 2.88 -4.93
CA GLY A 30 5.27 3.24 -5.34
C GLY A 30 4.18 2.59 -4.50
N ASP A 31 4.50 1.45 -3.87
CA ASP A 31 3.52 0.75 -3.03
C ASP A 31 3.08 1.61 -1.85
N GLY A 32 1.78 1.63 -1.59
CA GLY A 32 1.19 2.34 -0.47
C GLY A 32 1.25 3.86 -0.53
N MET A 33 1.64 4.47 -1.66
CA MET A 33 1.71 5.94 -1.80
C MET A 33 0.37 6.61 -1.48
N GLU A 34 -0.73 6.09 -2.01
CA GLU A 34 -2.07 6.67 -1.80
C GLU A 34 -2.49 6.59 -0.33
N VAL A 35 -2.22 5.45 0.31
CA VAL A 35 -2.44 5.26 1.75
C VAL A 35 -1.65 6.30 2.55
N LEU A 36 -0.34 6.43 2.27
CA LEU A 36 0.52 7.37 2.97
C LEU A 36 0.12 8.83 2.72
N ARG A 37 -0.31 9.18 1.50
CA ARG A 37 -0.84 10.52 1.19
C ARG A 37 -2.10 10.84 1.99
N ALA A 38 -3.04 9.90 2.04
CA ALA A 38 -4.27 10.06 2.80
C ALA A 38 -3.99 10.20 4.31
N VAL A 39 -3.11 9.35 4.86
CA VAL A 39 -2.70 9.44 6.28
C VAL A 39 -1.90 10.71 6.54
N GLY A 40 -1.01 11.11 5.63
CA GLY A 40 -0.23 12.35 5.71
C GLY A 40 -1.12 13.59 5.73
N ALA A 41 -2.12 13.65 4.85
CA ALA A 41 -3.10 14.73 4.84
C ALA A 41 -3.90 14.80 6.16
N ALA A 42 -4.29 13.66 6.72
CA ALA A 42 -4.98 13.60 8.01
C ALA A 42 -4.07 14.01 9.18
N TYR A 43 -2.78 13.68 9.11
CA TYR A 43 -1.78 14.15 10.09
C TYR A 43 -1.60 15.67 10.02
N THR A 44 -1.39 16.22 8.81
CA THR A 44 -1.24 17.68 8.60
C THR A 44 -2.48 18.46 9.07
N ALA A 45 -3.70 17.90 8.90
CA ALA A 45 -4.91 18.52 9.41
C ALA A 45 -4.93 18.63 10.95
N ASP A 46 -4.36 17.65 11.65
CA ASP A 46 -4.24 17.66 13.12
C ASP A 46 -2.99 18.43 13.60
N HIS A 47 -1.99 18.62 12.72
CA HIS A 47 -0.72 19.29 13.00
C HIS A 47 -0.39 20.32 11.92
N PRO A 48 -1.06 21.49 11.88
CA PRO A 48 -0.96 22.45 10.78
C PRO A 48 0.44 23.03 10.53
N GLN A 49 1.36 22.86 11.49
CA GLN A 49 2.76 23.30 11.37
C GLN A 49 3.67 22.26 10.72
N THR A 50 3.13 21.08 10.35
CA THR A 50 3.93 19.99 9.77
C THR A 50 3.24 19.44 8.53
N GLY A 51 3.82 19.67 7.36
CA GLY A 51 3.41 19.03 6.12
C GLY A 51 3.96 17.61 6.01
N VAL A 52 3.20 16.72 5.36
CA VAL A 52 3.69 15.39 4.98
C VAL A 52 3.66 15.26 3.47
N LEU A 53 4.84 15.09 2.87
CA LEU A 53 5.01 14.95 1.43
C LEU A 53 5.38 13.52 1.05
N VAL A 54 4.62 12.94 0.13
CA VAL A 54 4.87 11.60 -0.43
C VAL A 54 5.09 11.74 -1.93
N PRO A 55 6.35 12.00 -2.37
CA PRO A 55 6.68 12.22 -3.77
C PRO A 55 6.50 10.95 -4.62
N PRO A 56 6.57 11.07 -5.97
CA PRO A 56 6.54 9.93 -6.87
C PRO A 56 7.56 8.85 -6.51
N SER A 57 7.34 7.64 -7.05
CA SER A 57 8.19 6.48 -6.74
C SER A 57 9.59 6.65 -7.31
N VAL A 58 10.58 6.29 -6.48
CA VAL A 58 11.98 6.07 -6.85
C VAL A 58 12.41 4.63 -6.50
N HIS A 59 11.45 3.72 -6.35
CA HIS A 59 11.60 2.33 -5.87
C HIS A 59 12.12 2.24 -4.42
N SER A 60 12.07 1.04 -3.83
CA SER A 60 12.60 0.81 -2.48
C SER A 60 14.09 1.12 -2.36
N SER A 61 14.88 0.78 -3.39
CA SER A 61 16.32 1.06 -3.42
C SER A 61 16.63 2.55 -3.41
N GLY A 62 15.84 3.37 -4.15
CA GLY A 62 15.97 4.83 -4.13
C GLY A 62 15.60 5.42 -2.76
N GLY A 63 14.59 4.85 -2.07
CA GLY A 63 14.24 5.23 -0.71
C GLY A 63 15.38 4.94 0.28
N VAL A 64 15.99 3.76 0.19
CA VAL A 64 17.16 3.39 1.00
C VAL A 64 18.34 4.32 0.71
N ALA A 65 18.67 4.58 -0.56
CA ALA A 65 19.75 5.47 -0.94
C ALA A 65 19.56 6.90 -0.40
N ALA A 66 18.33 7.42 -0.46
CA ALA A 66 17.99 8.75 0.05
C ALA A 66 18.17 8.85 1.58
N VAL A 67 17.75 7.82 2.34
CA VAL A 67 17.94 7.78 3.79
C VAL A 67 19.42 7.60 4.16
N ARG A 68 20.12 6.71 3.43
CA ARG A 68 21.56 6.45 3.67
C ARG A 68 22.40 7.72 3.48
N SER A 69 22.11 8.50 2.43
CA SER A 69 22.83 9.75 2.14
C SER A 69 22.38 10.97 2.96
N GLY A 70 21.28 10.86 3.72
CA GLY A 70 20.67 11.98 4.43
C GLY A 70 19.87 12.93 3.54
N ALA A 71 19.62 12.57 2.27
CA ALA A 71 18.76 13.35 1.37
C ALA A 71 17.28 13.29 1.74
N ALA A 72 16.87 12.28 2.52
CA ALA A 72 15.54 12.19 3.10
C ALA A 72 15.60 11.67 4.54
N VAL A 73 14.75 12.23 5.40
CA VAL A 73 14.62 11.80 6.80
C VAL A 73 13.87 10.48 6.92
N LEU A 74 12.84 10.28 6.09
CA LEU A 74 12.08 9.04 6.03
C LEU A 74 12.14 8.43 4.62
N GLY A 75 12.35 7.12 4.57
CA GLY A 75 12.15 6.32 3.38
C GLY A 75 10.95 5.38 3.52
N ARG A 76 10.40 4.92 2.40
CA ARG A 76 9.39 3.85 2.34
C ARG A 76 9.88 2.71 1.47
N ILE A 77 9.73 1.49 1.97
CA ILE A 77 10.14 0.26 1.28
C ILE A 77 9.02 -0.78 1.33
N ALA A 78 8.95 -1.63 0.30
CA ALA A 78 8.01 -2.72 0.18
C ALA A 78 8.73 -4.09 0.08
N ARG A 79 9.88 -4.19 0.71
CA ARG A 79 10.68 -5.40 0.89
C ARG A 79 11.47 -5.29 2.19
N PRO A 80 11.90 -6.40 2.79
CA PRO A 80 12.82 -6.33 3.91
C PRO A 80 14.14 -5.62 3.56
N LEU A 81 14.75 -4.96 4.52
CA LEU A 81 16.12 -4.48 4.39
C LEU A 81 17.09 -5.66 4.21
N THR A 82 18.11 -5.48 3.37
CA THR A 82 19.23 -6.43 3.28
C THR A 82 20.08 -6.39 4.54
N LEU A 83 20.96 -7.37 4.71
CA LEU A 83 21.91 -7.38 5.84
C LEU A 83 22.84 -6.15 5.82
N GLU A 84 23.31 -5.76 4.62
CA GLU A 84 24.15 -4.56 4.44
C GLU A 84 23.39 -3.29 4.82
N GLU A 85 22.15 -3.11 4.34
CA GLU A 85 21.32 -1.94 4.66
C GLU A 85 21.04 -1.81 6.18
N ARG A 86 20.87 -2.94 6.87
CA ARG A 86 20.77 -2.96 8.36
C ARG A 86 22.08 -2.60 9.04
N ALA A 87 23.21 -3.05 8.48
CA ALA A 87 24.53 -2.74 9.01
C ALA A 87 24.88 -1.24 8.92
N ASP A 88 24.27 -0.51 7.96
CA ASP A 88 24.39 0.94 7.83
C ASP A 88 23.59 1.74 8.89
N GLY A 89 23.02 1.08 9.89
CA GLY A 89 22.23 1.72 10.94
C GLY A 89 20.84 2.18 10.51
N ILE A 90 20.32 1.64 9.39
CA ILE A 90 18.95 1.93 8.95
C ILE A 90 17.95 1.13 9.80
N VAL A 91 17.05 1.85 10.46
CA VAL A 91 15.94 1.29 11.24
C VAL A 91 14.74 1.07 10.31
N GLU A 92 14.09 -0.09 10.45
CA GLU A 92 12.88 -0.45 9.70
C GLU A 92 11.68 -0.53 10.65
N VAL A 93 10.60 0.17 10.30
CA VAL A 93 9.33 0.17 11.03
C VAL A 93 8.22 -0.32 10.08
N PRO A 94 7.77 -1.58 10.17
CA PRO A 94 6.62 -2.06 9.44
C PRO A 94 5.36 -1.30 9.87
N VAL A 95 4.58 -0.75 8.91
CA VAL A 95 3.42 0.09 9.21
C VAL A 95 2.10 -0.51 8.76
N PHE A 96 2.04 -1.11 7.58
CA PHE A 96 0.86 -1.83 7.11
C PHE A 96 1.23 -2.85 6.03
N ARG A 97 0.33 -3.81 5.80
CA ARG A 97 0.44 -4.76 4.69
C ARG A 97 -0.53 -4.38 3.58
N LEU A 98 -0.13 -4.63 2.34
CA LEU A 98 -0.93 -4.43 1.13
C LEU A 98 -1.15 -5.79 0.49
N PRO A 99 -2.36 -6.36 0.56
CA PRO A 99 -2.66 -7.64 -0.05
C PRO A 99 -2.58 -7.60 -1.58
N SER A 100 -2.09 -8.68 -2.17
CA SER A 100 -2.22 -8.99 -3.59
C SER A 100 -3.23 -10.13 -3.71
N VAL A 101 -4.29 -9.94 -4.48
CA VAL A 101 -5.46 -10.81 -4.49
C VAL A 101 -5.74 -11.41 -5.86
N VAL A 102 -6.38 -12.57 -5.85
CA VAL A 102 -7.11 -13.10 -7.00
C VAL A 102 -8.44 -12.35 -7.10
N ILE A 103 -8.80 -11.93 -8.30
CA ILE A 103 -10.08 -11.28 -8.61
C ILE A 103 -10.87 -12.15 -9.58
N ILE A 104 -12.15 -12.39 -9.30
CA ILE A 104 -13.00 -13.31 -10.05
C ILE A 104 -14.29 -12.62 -10.45
N ASN A 105 -14.73 -12.84 -11.69
CA ASN A 105 -16.06 -12.38 -12.13
C ASN A 105 -17.17 -13.05 -11.29
N PRO A 106 -18.16 -12.31 -10.78
CA PRO A 106 -19.21 -12.85 -9.90
C PRO A 106 -19.99 -14.03 -10.47
N ALA A 107 -20.13 -14.15 -11.80
CA ALA A 107 -20.81 -15.26 -12.44
C ALA A 107 -20.15 -16.63 -12.19
N ALA A 108 -18.90 -16.65 -11.80
CA ALA A 108 -18.17 -17.89 -11.43
C ALA A 108 -18.69 -18.52 -10.13
N ASN A 109 -19.20 -17.69 -9.19
CA ASN A 109 -19.73 -18.07 -7.89
C ASN A 109 -18.78 -18.92 -7.01
N VAL A 110 -17.49 -18.60 -7.05
CA VAL A 110 -16.45 -19.25 -6.22
C VAL A 110 -15.89 -18.23 -5.23
N ARG A 111 -16.08 -18.48 -3.93
CA ARG A 111 -15.67 -17.56 -2.85
C ARG A 111 -14.49 -18.04 -2.01
N ASN A 112 -14.11 -19.30 -2.17
CA ASN A 112 -13.00 -19.93 -1.45
C ASN A 112 -12.13 -20.70 -2.44
N LEU A 113 -10.83 -20.51 -2.34
CA LEU A 113 -9.82 -21.26 -3.09
C LEU A 113 -8.67 -21.61 -2.15
N THR A 114 -8.04 -22.74 -2.39
CA THR A 114 -6.69 -22.92 -1.86
C THR A 114 -5.67 -22.20 -2.76
N ALA A 115 -4.52 -21.85 -2.22
CA ALA A 115 -3.42 -21.28 -3.01
C ALA A 115 -3.04 -22.22 -4.17
N ALA A 116 -3.08 -23.54 -3.93
CA ALA A 116 -2.83 -24.55 -4.96
C ALA A 116 -3.90 -24.56 -6.06
N GLN A 117 -5.19 -24.45 -5.72
CA GLN A 117 -6.28 -24.36 -6.70
C GLN A 117 -6.13 -23.10 -7.57
N ALA A 118 -5.85 -21.97 -6.94
CA ALA A 118 -5.60 -20.72 -7.65
C ALA A 118 -4.41 -20.86 -8.61
N ALA A 119 -3.30 -21.48 -8.19
CA ALA A 119 -2.15 -21.73 -9.07
C ALA A 119 -2.53 -22.59 -10.29
N ARG A 120 -3.32 -23.65 -10.09
CA ARG A 120 -3.81 -24.53 -11.18
C ARG A 120 -4.70 -23.79 -12.18
N ILE A 121 -5.53 -22.85 -11.71
CA ILE A 121 -6.30 -21.95 -12.59
C ILE A 121 -5.36 -21.17 -13.50
N PHE A 122 -4.38 -20.48 -12.91
CA PHE A 122 -3.47 -19.63 -13.69
C PHE A 122 -2.55 -20.41 -14.62
N ARG A 123 -2.22 -21.67 -14.32
CA ARG A 123 -1.52 -22.57 -15.26
C ARG A 123 -2.42 -23.12 -16.36
N GLY A 124 -3.75 -22.93 -16.27
CA GLY A 124 -4.73 -23.46 -17.23
C GLY A 124 -5.00 -24.94 -17.06
N GLU A 125 -4.67 -25.53 -15.91
CA GLU A 125 -4.93 -26.93 -15.55
C GLU A 125 -6.40 -27.15 -15.14
N VAL A 126 -7.04 -26.14 -14.56
CA VAL A 126 -8.49 -26.11 -14.29
C VAL A 126 -9.12 -25.17 -15.28
N THR A 127 -10.11 -25.66 -16.01
CA THR A 127 -10.70 -24.93 -17.16
C THR A 127 -12.18 -24.58 -16.99
N ASN A 128 -12.82 -25.10 -15.94
CA ASN A 128 -14.22 -24.85 -15.65
C ASN A 128 -14.42 -24.61 -14.15
N TRP A 129 -15.16 -23.56 -13.78
CA TRP A 129 -15.43 -23.20 -12.40
C TRP A 129 -16.17 -24.28 -11.59
N ARG A 130 -16.98 -25.12 -12.25
CA ARG A 130 -17.66 -26.24 -11.58
C ARG A 130 -16.68 -27.25 -10.94
N GLU A 131 -15.46 -27.37 -11.45
CA GLU A 131 -14.42 -28.21 -10.87
C GLU A 131 -14.00 -27.73 -9.46
N LEU A 132 -14.32 -26.49 -9.15
CA LEU A 132 -14.04 -25.82 -7.87
C LEU A 132 -15.31 -25.49 -7.07
N GLY A 133 -16.44 -26.13 -7.41
CA GLY A 133 -17.73 -25.91 -6.73
C GLY A 133 -18.48 -24.67 -7.18
N GLY A 134 -18.06 -24.01 -8.25
CA GLY A 134 -18.71 -22.87 -8.85
C GLY A 134 -19.73 -23.22 -9.94
N THR A 135 -20.12 -22.22 -10.71
CA THR A 135 -21.03 -22.35 -11.85
C THR A 135 -20.39 -23.17 -12.96
N ASP A 136 -21.20 -23.89 -13.77
CA ASP A 136 -20.72 -24.56 -14.98
C ASP A 136 -20.37 -23.48 -16.04
N LEU A 137 -19.17 -22.94 -15.91
CA LEU A 137 -18.69 -21.79 -16.68
C LEU A 137 -17.20 -21.94 -16.95
N ARG A 138 -16.82 -21.80 -18.21
CA ARG A 138 -15.42 -21.85 -18.62
C ARG A 138 -14.58 -20.76 -17.94
N ILE A 139 -13.42 -21.13 -17.41
CA ILE A 139 -12.44 -20.20 -16.87
C ILE A 139 -11.73 -19.45 -18.00
N LYS A 140 -11.67 -18.13 -17.88
CA LYS A 140 -10.96 -17.21 -18.79
C LYS A 140 -9.88 -16.49 -18.00
N VAL A 141 -8.65 -16.96 -18.10
CA VAL A 141 -7.51 -16.32 -17.43
C VAL A 141 -7.17 -15.02 -18.15
N VAL A 142 -7.11 -13.92 -17.40
CA VAL A 142 -6.55 -12.64 -17.85
C VAL A 142 -5.18 -12.51 -17.24
N GLY A 143 -4.14 -12.58 -18.09
CA GLY A 143 -2.73 -12.51 -17.69
C GLY A 143 -2.20 -11.09 -17.70
N ARG A 144 -1.09 -10.88 -17.01
CA ARG A 144 -0.31 -9.65 -17.00
C ARG A 144 1.12 -9.93 -17.47
N ASP A 145 1.88 -8.88 -17.71
CA ASP A 145 3.31 -9.02 -18.04
C ASP A 145 4.03 -9.91 -17.01
N VAL A 146 5.01 -10.69 -17.48
CA VAL A 146 5.78 -11.62 -16.63
C VAL A 146 6.52 -10.91 -15.49
N ASN A 147 6.86 -9.63 -15.67
CA ASN A 147 7.51 -8.78 -14.68
C ASN A 147 6.52 -7.89 -13.88
N ASP A 148 5.20 -8.13 -14.01
CA ASP A 148 4.19 -7.38 -13.26
C ASP A 148 4.47 -7.41 -11.76
N SER A 149 4.40 -6.25 -11.12
CA SER A 149 4.72 -6.11 -9.68
C SER A 149 3.82 -6.95 -8.78
N THR A 150 2.51 -7.03 -9.09
CA THR A 150 1.56 -7.84 -8.32
C THR A 150 1.84 -9.32 -8.48
N LEU A 151 2.13 -9.77 -9.72
CA LEU A 151 2.52 -11.16 -9.98
C LEU A 151 3.80 -11.53 -9.23
N ASN A 152 4.77 -10.61 -9.18
CA ASN A 152 6.00 -10.82 -8.43
C ASN A 152 5.75 -10.91 -6.92
N VAL A 153 4.84 -10.10 -6.35
CA VAL A 153 4.41 -10.24 -4.95
C VAL A 153 3.73 -11.60 -4.72
N LEU A 154 2.81 -12.01 -5.59
CA LEU A 154 2.14 -13.31 -5.51
C LEU A 154 3.16 -14.46 -5.56
N ARG A 155 4.11 -14.42 -6.47
CA ARG A 155 5.19 -15.42 -6.56
C ARG A 155 6.06 -15.47 -5.30
N ALA A 156 6.32 -14.33 -4.69
CA ALA A 156 7.16 -14.23 -3.51
C ALA A 156 6.45 -14.67 -2.21
N THR A 157 5.13 -14.49 -2.13
CA THR A 157 4.40 -14.59 -0.85
C THR A 157 3.30 -15.66 -0.83
N MET A 158 2.65 -15.95 -1.97
CA MET A 158 1.60 -16.96 -2.05
C MET A 158 2.19 -18.37 -2.01
N PRO A 159 1.72 -19.25 -1.11
CA PRO A 159 2.23 -20.61 -1.02
C PRO A 159 2.17 -21.38 -2.35
N GLY A 160 3.30 -21.93 -2.79
CA GLY A 160 3.39 -22.73 -4.01
C GLY A 160 3.46 -21.93 -5.32
N TRP A 161 3.52 -20.59 -5.27
CA TRP A 161 3.51 -19.75 -6.48
C TRP A 161 4.88 -19.31 -6.99
N ARG A 162 5.97 -19.62 -6.29
CA ARG A 162 7.33 -19.14 -6.62
C ARG A 162 7.68 -19.29 -8.11
N ASN A 163 7.31 -20.41 -8.73
CA ASN A 163 7.58 -20.72 -10.12
C ASN A 163 6.28 -20.76 -10.94
N LEU A 164 5.28 -19.93 -10.59
CA LEU A 164 4.04 -19.87 -11.33
C LEU A 164 4.28 -19.24 -12.70
N GLU A 165 3.95 -19.97 -13.74
CA GLU A 165 3.82 -19.50 -15.11
C GLU A 165 2.35 -19.39 -15.46
N VAL A 166 1.93 -18.21 -15.89
CA VAL A 166 0.56 -17.98 -16.35
C VAL A 166 0.42 -18.59 -17.73
N THR A 167 -0.67 -19.34 -17.94
CA THR A 167 -0.92 -20.03 -19.22
C THR A 167 -0.84 -19.09 -20.41
N GLU A 168 -0.21 -19.53 -21.48
CA GLU A 168 -0.12 -18.81 -22.75
C GLU A 168 -1.49 -18.53 -23.39
N LYS A 169 -2.53 -19.30 -23.00
CA LYS A 169 -3.91 -19.10 -23.43
C LYS A 169 -4.60 -17.95 -22.69
N SER A 170 -3.91 -17.26 -21.78
CA SER A 170 -4.45 -16.10 -21.09
C SER A 170 -4.65 -14.92 -22.04
N LYS A 171 -5.73 -14.16 -21.80
CA LYS A 171 -5.91 -12.87 -22.48
C LYS A 171 -4.97 -11.85 -21.84
N PRO A 172 -4.08 -11.20 -22.58
CA PRO A 172 -3.16 -10.23 -22.01
C PRO A 172 -3.91 -8.95 -21.59
N ALA A 173 -3.47 -8.34 -20.49
CA ALA A 173 -3.85 -7.00 -20.06
C ALA A 173 -2.58 -6.18 -19.77
N ALA A 174 -2.46 -5.00 -20.36
CA ALA A 174 -1.28 -4.15 -20.24
C ALA A 174 -1.20 -3.45 -18.86
N THR A 175 -2.35 -3.14 -18.25
CA THR A 175 -2.43 -2.45 -16.98
C THR A 175 -3.31 -3.19 -15.96
N THR A 176 -3.13 -2.88 -14.67
CA THR A 176 -4.01 -3.40 -13.61
C THR A 176 -5.47 -3.03 -13.86
N GLN A 177 -5.73 -1.79 -14.30
CA GLN A 177 -7.09 -1.33 -14.56
C GLN A 177 -7.72 -2.14 -15.71
N GLU A 178 -7.00 -2.36 -16.81
CA GLU A 178 -7.47 -3.18 -17.91
C GLU A 178 -7.79 -4.62 -17.45
N ALA A 179 -6.96 -5.22 -16.59
CA ALA A 179 -7.25 -6.55 -16.06
C ALA A 179 -8.54 -6.56 -15.22
N ILE A 180 -8.75 -5.56 -14.37
CA ILE A 180 -9.98 -5.39 -13.58
C ILE A 180 -11.19 -5.23 -14.51
N ASP A 181 -11.11 -4.37 -15.52
CA ASP A 181 -12.19 -4.12 -16.48
C ASP A 181 -12.55 -5.38 -17.27
N LEU A 182 -11.55 -6.14 -17.73
CA LEU A 182 -11.76 -7.40 -18.42
C LEU A 182 -12.41 -8.45 -17.53
N VAL A 183 -12.01 -8.57 -16.26
CA VAL A 183 -12.63 -9.51 -15.32
C VAL A 183 -14.05 -9.09 -14.99
N THR A 184 -14.30 -7.79 -14.81
CA THR A 184 -15.64 -7.26 -14.54
C THR A 184 -16.60 -7.53 -15.70
N ALA A 185 -16.15 -7.32 -16.93
CA ALA A 185 -16.99 -7.42 -18.12
C ALA A 185 -17.22 -8.86 -18.61
N GLN A 186 -16.36 -9.83 -18.29
CA GLN A 186 -16.41 -11.16 -18.89
C GLN A 186 -16.80 -12.24 -17.88
N PRO A 187 -18.00 -12.85 -18.00
CA PRO A 187 -18.37 -14.02 -17.21
C PRO A 187 -17.31 -15.13 -17.28
N GLY A 188 -16.92 -15.62 -16.09
CA GLY A 188 -15.91 -16.67 -15.93
C GLY A 188 -14.47 -16.18 -15.95
N ALA A 189 -14.22 -14.88 -16.07
CA ALA A 189 -12.89 -14.33 -16.07
C ALA A 189 -12.27 -14.31 -14.65
N VAL A 190 -10.94 -14.43 -14.62
CA VAL A 190 -10.11 -14.38 -13.41
C VAL A 190 -8.79 -13.67 -13.71
N SER A 191 -8.31 -12.87 -12.78
CA SER A 191 -7.00 -12.23 -12.81
C SER A 191 -6.48 -12.02 -11.39
N PHE A 192 -5.50 -11.14 -11.24
CA PHE A 192 -4.97 -10.70 -9.94
C PHE A 192 -4.75 -9.18 -9.95
N ALA A 193 -4.81 -8.59 -8.75
CA ALA A 193 -4.63 -7.15 -8.56
C ALA A 193 -4.10 -6.84 -7.15
N PRO A 194 -3.51 -5.66 -6.91
CA PRO A 194 -3.41 -5.11 -5.56
C PRO A 194 -4.82 -4.90 -5.01
N TYR A 195 -5.04 -5.30 -3.77
CA TYR A 195 -6.36 -5.14 -3.16
C TYR A 195 -6.65 -3.67 -2.82
N ASN A 196 -7.85 -3.25 -3.15
CA ASN A 196 -8.50 -2.08 -2.60
C ASN A 196 -10.00 -2.36 -2.43
N ARG A 197 -10.68 -1.67 -1.52
CA ARG A 197 -12.09 -1.95 -1.19
C ARG A 197 -13.07 -1.73 -2.32
N SER A 198 -12.74 -0.96 -3.34
CA SER A 198 -13.63 -0.73 -4.48
C SER A 198 -13.83 -1.99 -5.32
N LEU A 199 -12.91 -2.96 -5.25
CA LEU A 199 -13.02 -4.24 -5.95
C LEU A 199 -14.20 -5.07 -5.44
N ASP A 200 -14.53 -4.99 -4.14
CA ASP A 200 -15.60 -5.75 -3.50
C ASP A 200 -17.00 -5.42 -4.06
N ALA A 201 -17.14 -4.25 -4.69
CA ALA A 201 -18.41 -3.82 -5.27
C ALA A 201 -18.79 -4.55 -6.56
N SER A 202 -17.82 -5.05 -7.31
CA SER A 202 -18.02 -5.62 -8.66
C SER A 202 -17.40 -6.99 -8.89
N LEU A 203 -16.52 -7.44 -7.99
CA LEU A 203 -15.76 -8.67 -8.13
C LEU A 203 -15.86 -9.55 -6.89
N ILE A 204 -15.62 -10.84 -7.05
CA ILE A 204 -15.36 -11.74 -5.94
C ILE A 204 -13.86 -11.72 -5.66
N ILE A 205 -13.52 -11.43 -4.39
CA ILE A 205 -12.19 -11.63 -3.83
C ILE A 205 -12.30 -12.91 -2.98
N PRO A 206 -11.81 -14.06 -3.47
CA PRO A 206 -11.95 -15.31 -2.75
C PRO A 206 -11.09 -15.31 -1.49
N GLU A 207 -11.55 -15.98 -0.46
CA GLU A 207 -10.68 -16.42 0.63
C GLU A 207 -9.62 -17.36 0.07
N ILE A 208 -8.40 -17.23 0.55
CA ILE A 208 -7.31 -18.14 0.20
C ILE A 208 -6.91 -18.97 1.43
N ASP A 209 -6.98 -20.30 1.30
CA ASP A 209 -6.73 -21.23 2.41
C ASP A 209 -7.54 -20.88 3.68
N GLY A 210 -8.81 -20.44 3.49
CA GLY A 210 -9.72 -20.02 4.56
C GLY A 210 -9.39 -18.66 5.18
N ARG A 211 -8.50 -17.87 4.57
CA ARG A 211 -8.15 -16.53 5.04
C ARG A 211 -8.82 -15.47 4.18
N HIS A 212 -9.61 -14.60 4.81
CA HIS A 212 -10.16 -13.42 4.17
C HIS A 212 -9.07 -12.37 3.91
N VAL A 213 -9.22 -11.57 2.85
CA VAL A 213 -8.22 -10.56 2.45
C VAL A 213 -7.85 -9.55 3.55
N THR A 214 -8.74 -9.30 4.50
CA THR A 214 -8.48 -8.41 5.65
C THR A 214 -7.83 -9.12 6.85
N ASP A 215 -7.63 -10.43 6.77
CA ASP A 215 -6.94 -11.19 7.82
C ASP A 215 -5.46 -10.78 7.87
N PRO A 216 -4.90 -10.49 9.06
CA PRO A 216 -3.47 -10.25 9.22
C PRO A 216 -2.57 -11.38 8.69
N GLU A 217 -3.09 -12.60 8.60
CA GLU A 217 -2.40 -13.78 8.10
C GLU A 217 -2.76 -14.12 6.64
N TYR A 218 -3.44 -13.21 5.91
CA TYR A 218 -3.71 -13.43 4.48
C TYR A 218 -2.40 -13.75 3.74
N PRO A 219 -2.34 -14.84 2.95
CA PRO A 219 -1.07 -15.42 2.52
C PRO A 219 -0.25 -14.54 1.58
N SER A 220 -0.89 -13.64 0.83
CA SER A 220 -0.18 -12.81 -0.13
C SER A 220 -0.35 -11.33 0.14
N ALA A 221 0.69 -10.71 0.69
CA ALA A 221 0.75 -9.28 0.89
C ALA A 221 2.21 -8.80 0.92
N VAL A 222 2.43 -7.59 0.47
CA VAL A 222 3.69 -6.88 0.70
C VAL A 222 3.56 -6.04 1.96
N THR A 223 4.60 -6.05 2.80
CA THR A 223 4.67 -5.15 3.95
C THR A 223 5.29 -3.84 3.54
N LEU A 224 4.57 -2.73 3.73
CA LEU A 224 5.15 -1.41 3.65
C LEU A 224 5.81 -1.09 4.99
N SER A 225 7.09 -0.75 4.93
CA SER A 225 7.86 -0.26 6.07
C SER A 225 8.32 1.17 5.82
N LEU A 226 8.35 1.99 6.87
CA LEU A 226 9.13 3.21 6.89
C LEU A 226 10.54 2.92 7.40
N ILE A 227 11.50 3.63 6.85
CA ILE A 227 12.91 3.50 7.22
C ILE A 227 13.50 4.87 7.53
N TYR A 228 14.45 4.91 8.46
CA TYR A 228 15.18 6.12 8.84
C TYR A 228 16.52 5.74 9.50
N ARG A 229 17.37 6.74 9.75
CA ARG A 229 18.57 6.60 10.60
C ARG A 229 18.34 7.33 11.93
N ASP A 230 18.65 6.67 13.05
CA ASP A 230 18.35 7.19 14.38
C ASP A 230 18.98 8.56 14.66
N GLU A 231 20.19 8.76 14.16
CA GLU A 231 20.93 10.01 14.33
C GLU A 231 20.42 11.16 13.44
N MET A 232 19.54 10.89 12.46
CA MET A 232 19.05 11.87 11.49
C MET A 232 17.54 12.11 11.57
N VAL A 233 16.82 11.24 12.30
CA VAL A 233 15.38 11.35 12.40
C VAL A 233 14.97 12.59 13.20
N THR A 234 14.05 13.39 12.65
CA THR A 234 13.53 14.59 13.32
C THR A 234 12.30 14.28 14.18
N ALA A 235 12.04 15.11 15.20
CA ALA A 235 10.86 14.94 16.05
C ALA A 235 9.54 14.90 15.25
N PRO A 236 9.29 15.78 14.25
CA PRO A 236 8.09 15.69 13.41
C PRO A 236 7.98 14.37 12.63
N ALA A 237 9.11 13.81 12.16
CA ALA A 237 9.12 12.53 11.47
C ALA A 237 8.77 11.37 12.42
N VAL A 238 9.30 11.37 13.64
CA VAL A 238 8.94 10.40 14.69
C VAL A 238 7.45 10.48 15.03
N ASP A 239 6.91 11.68 15.18
CA ASP A 239 5.50 11.89 15.50
C ASP A 239 4.59 11.43 14.35
N PHE A 240 4.98 11.66 13.10
CA PHE A 240 4.25 11.12 11.95
C PHE A 240 4.27 9.58 11.93
N VAL A 241 5.44 8.94 12.20
CA VAL A 241 5.51 7.47 12.30
C VAL A 241 4.60 6.96 13.42
N ARG A 242 4.55 7.60 14.59
CA ARG A 242 3.60 7.23 15.67
C ARG A 242 2.15 7.39 15.22
N PHE A 243 1.83 8.46 14.51
CA PHE A 243 0.48 8.70 14.02
C PHE A 243 -0.04 7.57 13.12
N LEU A 244 0.82 6.92 12.32
CA LEU A 244 0.45 5.76 11.49
C LEU A 244 -0.16 4.61 12.29
N PHE A 245 0.13 4.51 13.59
CA PHE A 245 -0.44 3.51 14.49
C PHE A 245 -1.68 4.00 15.26
N SER A 246 -2.08 5.26 15.08
CA SER A 246 -3.27 5.83 15.71
C SER A 246 -4.57 5.18 15.20
N PRO A 247 -5.67 5.23 15.98
CA PRO A 247 -6.98 4.76 15.51
C PRO A 247 -7.41 5.41 14.20
N LYS A 248 -7.18 6.72 14.04
CA LYS A 248 -7.52 7.49 12.83
C LYS A 248 -6.78 6.99 11.60
N ALA A 249 -5.46 6.82 11.70
CA ALA A 249 -4.63 6.29 10.61
C ALA A 249 -5.01 4.84 10.26
N ARG A 250 -5.28 3.99 11.27
CA ARG A 250 -5.69 2.60 11.05
C ARG A 250 -7.01 2.48 10.28
N ILE A 251 -7.96 3.40 10.50
CA ILE A 251 -9.20 3.47 9.71
C ILE A 251 -8.89 3.83 8.27
N LEU A 252 -8.06 4.86 8.03
CA LEU A 252 -7.65 5.26 6.69
C LEU A 252 -6.92 4.13 5.96
N ILE A 253 -5.94 3.48 6.60
CA ILE A 253 -5.24 2.34 6.02
C ILE A 253 -6.22 1.27 5.53
N ARG A 254 -7.23 0.90 6.37
CA ARG A 254 -8.25 -0.08 5.98
C ARG A 254 -9.14 0.40 4.83
N ASN A 255 -9.47 1.68 4.80
CA ASN A 255 -10.31 2.25 3.73
C ASN A 255 -9.63 2.14 2.34
N PHE A 256 -8.30 2.15 2.31
CA PHE A 256 -7.50 1.93 1.11
C PHE A 256 -7.10 0.46 0.90
N GLY A 257 -7.69 -0.48 1.65
CA GLY A 257 -7.44 -1.92 1.50
C GLY A 257 -6.19 -2.43 2.21
N GLY A 258 -5.48 -1.58 2.96
CA GLY A 258 -4.33 -1.99 3.76
C GLY A 258 -4.71 -2.69 5.06
N ILE A 259 -3.85 -3.57 5.54
CA ILE A 259 -3.95 -4.23 6.84
C ILE A 259 -2.98 -3.54 7.82
N PRO A 260 -3.46 -2.78 8.82
CA PRO A 260 -2.58 -2.12 9.78
C PRO A 260 -1.78 -3.14 10.60
N VAL A 261 -0.48 -2.95 10.69
CA VAL A 261 0.38 -3.74 11.59
C VAL A 261 0.20 -3.28 13.04
N ARG A 262 0.36 -4.18 14.00
CA ARG A 262 0.45 -3.81 15.41
C ARG A 262 1.85 -3.27 15.69
N LEU A 263 1.93 -2.20 16.45
CA LEU A 263 3.21 -1.67 16.91
C LEU A 263 3.85 -2.72 17.82
N GLN A 264 4.91 -3.35 17.35
CA GLN A 264 5.80 -4.14 18.20
C GLN A 264 6.80 -3.13 18.77
N SER A 265 6.91 -3.06 20.10
CA SER A 265 7.80 -2.17 20.90
C SER A 265 8.75 -1.28 20.06
N TRP A 266 8.23 -0.16 19.58
CA TRP A 266 9.00 0.91 18.97
C TRP A 266 9.00 2.08 19.97
N ARG A 267 10.11 2.81 20.10
CA ARG A 267 10.42 3.86 21.11
C ARG A 267 9.26 4.64 21.69
#